data_dd18a2808972801ab1532dd6a0bc5892
#
_entry.id   dd18a2808972801ab1532dd6a0bc5892
#
_cell.length_a   1.000
_cell.length_b   1.000
_cell.length_c   1.000
_cell.angle_alpha   90.00
_cell.angle_beta   90.00
_cell.angle_gamma   90.00
#
_symmetry.space_group_name_H-M   'P 1'
#
loop_
_entity.id
_entity.type
_entity.pdbx_description
1 polymer ?
#
loop_
_entity_poly.entity_id
_entity_poly.type
_entity_poly.pdbx_seq_one_letter_code
_entity_poly.pdbx_strand_id
1 'polypeptide(L)'
;MTQNSNPPNKLVQKLQRHRKARWLFWAGTSGLILLLGWLFSSYYPESFYPPLAADPPWNLAFWVSEGMDWLIVNFAVIFDAIKLVTRWVLNSIEDSLLMLHEWSLLAIIVLWAWRLAGRRVAIFSGAAMYFIGMLGLWELCMSTLALIATAVLISMAMGIPIGILAARSDRINNTIRPVLDVMQTMPAFVYLIPAVMFFGLGNVPGVMATVIFAAPPAVRLTNLGIRQVPKDLVEAGHTFGSTDFQLLFKVQLPLALPSIMAGINQTIMLSLSMVVLAAMIAAGGLGREVYMALGQVDIGRGFVAGTTIVLVAMVLDRITQSLGQRGKRGTSAL
;
A
#
# COMPACT_ATOMS: atom_id res chain seq x y z
N MET A 1 8.88 17.18 68.62
CA MET A 1 8.77 17.04 67.17
C MET A 1 10.17 16.81 66.63
N THR A 2 10.57 15.57 66.44
CA THR A 2 11.90 15.20 65.94
C THR A 2 11.76 14.85 64.47
N GLN A 3 12.34 15.68 63.60
CA GLN A 3 12.48 15.44 62.18
C GLN A 3 13.45 14.27 61.93
N ASN A 4 12.90 13.17 61.45
CA ASN A 4 13.64 11.98 61.04
C ASN A 4 14.18 12.21 59.62
N SER A 5 15.42 12.75 59.50
CA SER A 5 16.11 12.90 58.21
C SER A 5 16.83 11.57 57.91
N ASN A 6 16.14 10.68 57.18
CA ASN A 6 16.78 9.51 56.61
C ASN A 6 17.81 9.96 55.55
N PRO A 7 19.09 9.52 55.65
CA PRO A 7 20.08 9.88 54.61
C PRO A 7 19.71 9.24 53.28
N PRO A 8 19.86 9.95 52.17
CA PRO A 8 19.49 9.45 50.84
C PRO A 8 20.27 8.16 50.53
N ASN A 9 19.52 7.16 50.13
CA ASN A 9 19.99 5.80 49.85
C ASN A 9 21.21 5.84 48.89
N LYS A 10 22.36 5.34 49.32
CA LYS A 10 23.66 5.34 48.60
C LYS A 10 23.52 4.78 47.16
N LEU A 11 22.57 3.89 46.95
CA LEU A 11 22.23 3.33 45.63
C LEU A 11 21.61 4.36 44.69
N VAL A 12 20.72 5.23 45.18
CA VAL A 12 20.09 6.31 44.39
C VAL A 12 21.14 7.35 43.99
N GLN A 13 22.04 7.71 44.90
CA GLN A 13 23.14 8.63 44.59
C GLN A 13 24.10 8.03 43.56
N LYS A 14 24.40 6.75 43.60
CA LYS A 14 25.25 6.05 42.62
C LYS A 14 24.59 6.01 41.24
N LEU A 15 23.30 5.72 41.17
CA LEU A 15 22.53 5.72 39.92
C LEU A 15 22.40 7.13 39.30
N GLN A 16 22.20 8.16 40.12
CA GLN A 16 22.17 9.54 39.67
C GLN A 16 23.53 10.02 39.13
N ARG A 17 24.61 9.58 39.78
CA ARG A 17 25.98 9.89 39.35
C ARG A 17 26.33 9.23 38.02
N HIS A 18 25.94 7.96 37.81
CA HIS A 18 26.09 7.28 36.52
C HIS A 18 25.24 7.91 35.41
N ARG A 19 24.02 8.35 35.74
CA ARG A 19 23.14 9.03 34.77
C ARG A 19 23.71 10.39 34.36
N LYS A 20 24.20 11.18 35.34
CA LYS A 20 24.86 12.47 35.04
C LYS A 20 26.15 12.27 34.23
N ALA A 21 26.98 11.27 34.56
CA ALA A 21 28.20 10.98 33.81
C ALA A 21 27.91 10.57 32.35
N ARG A 22 26.86 9.79 32.12
CA ARG A 22 26.40 9.46 30.74
C ARG A 22 25.91 10.69 30.00
N TRP A 23 25.12 11.55 30.62
CA TRP A 23 24.66 12.80 30.00
C TRP A 23 25.82 13.74 29.67
N LEU A 24 26.79 13.90 30.56
CA LEU A 24 27.99 14.68 30.31
C LEU A 24 28.85 14.09 29.18
N PHE A 25 28.94 12.76 29.12
CA PHE A 25 29.64 12.09 28.00
C PHE A 25 28.96 12.37 26.66
N TRP A 26 27.61 12.18 26.57
CA TRP A 26 26.87 12.45 25.34
C TRP A 26 26.84 13.96 24.98
N ALA A 27 26.73 14.85 25.95
CA ALA A 27 26.80 16.28 25.71
C ALA A 27 28.22 16.71 25.26
N GLY A 28 29.26 16.13 25.86
CA GLY A 28 30.65 16.38 25.45
C GLY A 28 30.97 15.87 24.05
N THR A 29 30.51 14.65 23.72
CA THR A 29 30.70 14.08 22.36
C THR A 29 29.89 14.88 21.32
N SER A 30 28.66 15.27 21.64
CA SER A 30 27.87 16.12 20.72
C SER A 30 28.51 17.51 20.54
N GLY A 31 28.99 18.12 21.61
CA GLY A 31 29.71 19.39 21.57
C GLY A 31 30.99 19.30 20.76
N LEU A 32 31.76 18.20 20.89
CA LEU A 32 32.96 17.95 20.10
C LEU A 32 32.64 17.77 18.60
N ILE A 33 31.57 17.02 18.28
CA ILE A 33 31.13 16.84 16.88
C ILE A 33 30.70 18.19 16.28
N LEU A 34 29.96 19.02 17.00
CA LEU A 34 29.55 20.32 16.55
C LEU A 34 30.75 21.27 16.35
N LEU A 35 31.71 21.22 17.27
CA LEU A 35 32.93 22.04 17.19
C LEU A 35 33.82 21.61 16.02
N LEU A 36 33.97 20.32 15.81
CA LEU A 36 34.71 19.78 14.66
C LEU A 36 33.96 20.11 13.36
N GLY A 37 32.62 19.99 13.32
CA GLY A 37 31.81 20.39 12.19
C GLY A 37 31.93 21.88 11.85
N TRP A 38 31.95 22.76 12.87
CA TRP A 38 32.16 24.19 12.70
C TRP A 38 33.58 24.51 12.21
N LEU A 39 34.62 23.90 12.77
CA LEU A 39 36.01 24.04 12.33
C LEU A 39 36.17 23.57 10.88
N PHE A 40 35.59 22.42 10.52
CA PHE A 40 35.59 21.91 9.15
C PHE A 40 34.89 22.87 8.18
N SER A 41 33.71 23.37 8.54
CA SER A 41 32.95 24.36 7.75
C SER A 41 33.73 25.68 7.57
N SER A 42 34.53 26.09 8.56
CA SER A 42 35.36 27.30 8.47
C SER A 42 36.60 27.12 7.59
N TYR A 43 37.12 25.90 7.55
CA TYR A 43 38.35 25.58 6.77
C TYR A 43 38.07 25.16 5.33
N TYR A 44 36.87 24.54 5.10
CA TYR A 44 36.36 24.12 3.79
C TYR A 44 35.00 24.79 3.55
N PRO A 45 34.97 26.04 3.06
CA PRO A 45 33.74 26.77 2.78
C PRO A 45 32.94 26.18 1.61
N GLU A 46 33.55 25.35 0.76
CA GLU A 46 32.84 24.58 -0.29
C GLU A 46 32.26 23.30 0.30
N SER A 47 31.10 22.89 -0.20
CA SER A 47 30.37 21.72 0.28
C SER A 47 31.30 20.50 0.38
N PHE A 48 31.38 19.89 1.56
CA PHE A 48 32.16 18.66 1.82
C PHE A 48 31.77 17.50 0.89
N TYR A 49 30.57 17.54 0.39
CA TYR A 49 30.06 16.53 -0.54
C TYR A 49 30.37 16.96 -1.98
N PRO A 50 31.06 16.12 -2.77
CA PRO A 50 31.14 16.37 -4.19
C PRO A 50 29.73 16.45 -4.74
N PRO A 51 29.38 17.49 -5.52
CA PRO A 51 28.05 17.63 -6.05
C PRO A 51 27.74 16.47 -6.99
N LEU A 52 26.99 15.47 -6.48
CA LEU A 52 26.48 14.36 -7.31
C LEU A 52 25.50 14.86 -8.38
N ALA A 53 25.16 16.15 -8.34
CA ALA A 53 24.39 16.86 -9.34
C ALA A 53 25.28 17.63 -10.37
N ALA A 54 26.61 17.60 -10.23
CA ALA A 54 27.53 18.20 -11.19
C ALA A 54 27.66 17.37 -12.46
N ASP A 55 28.46 17.84 -13.40
CA ASP A 55 28.65 17.21 -14.71
C ASP A 55 29.10 15.74 -14.63
N PRO A 56 28.77 14.91 -15.66
CA PRO A 56 29.28 13.53 -15.76
C PRO A 56 30.80 13.44 -15.53
N PRO A 57 31.28 12.36 -14.86
CA PRO A 57 30.62 11.06 -14.60
C PRO A 57 29.92 10.94 -13.23
N TRP A 58 29.87 11.95 -12.37
CA TRP A 58 29.38 11.87 -11.00
C TRP A 58 27.90 12.25 -10.84
N ASN A 59 27.23 12.64 -11.94
CA ASN A 59 25.83 13.04 -11.93
C ASN A 59 24.92 11.81 -11.87
N LEU A 60 24.43 11.47 -10.65
CA LEU A 60 23.50 10.36 -10.45
C LEU A 60 22.21 10.53 -11.28
N ALA A 61 21.69 11.75 -11.39
CA ALA A 61 20.49 12.03 -12.17
C ALA A 61 20.68 11.69 -13.65
N PHE A 62 21.85 12.00 -14.21
CA PHE A 62 22.21 11.62 -15.59
C PHE A 62 22.15 10.10 -15.78
N TRP A 63 22.80 9.33 -14.91
CA TRP A 63 22.81 7.87 -15.03
C TRP A 63 21.44 7.24 -14.85
N VAL A 64 20.61 7.81 -13.95
CA VAL A 64 19.22 7.36 -13.79
C VAL A 64 18.40 7.65 -15.04
N SER A 65 18.51 8.86 -15.62
CA SER A 65 17.80 9.21 -16.86
C SER A 65 18.23 8.34 -18.03
N GLU A 66 19.53 8.17 -18.26
CA GLU A 66 20.07 7.33 -19.31
C GLU A 66 19.64 5.86 -19.16
N GLY A 67 19.67 5.36 -17.91
CA GLY A 67 19.19 4.01 -17.60
C GLY A 67 17.68 3.84 -17.86
N MET A 68 16.88 4.85 -17.54
CA MET A 68 15.44 4.85 -17.81
C MET A 68 15.14 4.90 -19.31
N ASP A 69 15.86 5.76 -20.07
CA ASP A 69 15.71 5.84 -21.53
C ASP A 69 16.12 4.53 -22.20
N TRP A 70 17.20 3.93 -21.74
CA TRP A 70 17.63 2.59 -22.21
C TRP A 70 16.53 1.53 -21.95
N LEU A 71 15.92 1.52 -20.76
CA LEU A 71 14.82 0.61 -20.44
C LEU A 71 13.62 0.85 -21.34
N ILE A 72 13.22 2.10 -21.55
CA ILE A 72 12.07 2.45 -22.40
C ILE A 72 12.30 1.95 -23.81
N VAL A 73 13.48 2.17 -24.40
CA VAL A 73 13.78 1.79 -25.78
C VAL A 73 13.86 0.27 -25.93
N ASN A 74 14.59 -0.41 -25.05
CA ASN A 74 14.85 -1.85 -25.19
C ASN A 74 13.67 -2.73 -24.76
N PHE A 75 12.80 -2.25 -23.87
CA PHE A 75 11.64 -2.99 -23.36
C PHE A 75 10.31 -2.38 -23.78
N ALA A 76 10.30 -1.51 -24.81
CA ALA A 76 9.09 -0.85 -25.32
C ALA A 76 7.93 -1.83 -25.57
N VAL A 77 8.20 -2.97 -26.21
CA VAL A 77 7.20 -4.01 -26.50
C VAL A 77 6.55 -4.56 -25.21
N ILE A 78 7.34 -4.73 -24.14
CA ILE A 78 6.83 -5.23 -22.86
C ILE A 78 5.96 -4.16 -22.20
N PHE A 79 6.40 -2.89 -22.18
CA PHE A 79 5.63 -1.79 -21.61
C PHE A 79 4.34 -1.55 -22.38
N ASP A 80 4.38 -1.62 -23.70
CA ASP A 80 3.19 -1.50 -24.54
C ASP A 80 2.20 -2.66 -24.33
N ALA A 81 2.69 -3.89 -24.17
CA ALA A 81 1.84 -5.03 -23.84
C ALA A 81 1.19 -4.87 -22.45
N ILE A 82 1.95 -4.45 -21.43
CA ILE A 82 1.40 -4.16 -20.11
C ILE A 82 0.35 -3.05 -20.18
N LYS A 83 0.63 -1.98 -20.92
CA LYS A 83 -0.27 -0.85 -21.15
C LYS A 83 -1.57 -1.32 -21.81
N LEU A 84 -1.46 -2.16 -22.84
CA LEU A 84 -2.62 -2.71 -23.57
C LEU A 84 -3.49 -3.56 -22.63
N VAL A 85 -2.89 -4.51 -21.91
CA VAL A 85 -3.61 -5.40 -20.97
C VAL A 85 -4.25 -4.59 -19.87
N THR A 86 -3.52 -3.67 -19.25
CA THR A 86 -4.04 -2.82 -18.16
C THR A 86 -5.20 -1.97 -18.66
N ARG A 87 -5.08 -1.36 -19.83
CA ARG A 87 -6.14 -0.57 -20.45
C ARG A 87 -7.37 -1.43 -20.76
N TRP A 88 -7.16 -2.63 -21.30
CA TRP A 88 -8.26 -3.54 -21.61
C TRP A 88 -9.01 -3.96 -20.33
N VAL A 89 -8.31 -4.34 -19.27
CA VAL A 89 -8.93 -4.70 -17.98
C VAL A 89 -9.69 -3.51 -17.40
N LEU A 90 -9.05 -2.34 -17.38
CA LEU A 90 -9.64 -1.11 -16.84
C LEU A 90 -10.93 -0.74 -17.57
N ASN A 91 -10.86 -0.63 -18.91
CA ASN A 91 -12.01 -0.25 -19.72
C ASN A 91 -13.12 -1.31 -19.60
N SER A 92 -12.79 -2.61 -19.61
CA SER A 92 -13.79 -3.67 -19.45
C SER A 92 -14.55 -3.56 -18.12
N ILE A 93 -13.87 -3.20 -17.04
CA ILE A 93 -14.50 -2.99 -15.74
C ILE A 93 -15.32 -1.69 -15.74
N GLU A 94 -14.75 -0.60 -16.23
CA GLU A 94 -15.40 0.73 -16.30
C GLU A 94 -16.67 0.67 -17.16
N ASP A 95 -16.56 0.14 -18.38
CA ASP A 95 -17.68 -0.03 -19.30
C ASP A 95 -18.78 -0.93 -18.70
N SER A 96 -18.39 -2.02 -18.02
CA SER A 96 -19.36 -2.91 -17.34
C SER A 96 -20.11 -2.19 -16.23
N LEU A 97 -19.44 -1.31 -15.46
CA LEU A 97 -20.07 -0.54 -14.39
C LEU A 97 -20.96 0.58 -14.96
N LEU A 98 -20.56 1.24 -16.04
CA LEU A 98 -21.29 2.34 -16.64
C LEU A 98 -22.44 1.85 -17.56
N MET A 99 -22.33 0.65 -18.15
CA MET A 99 -23.40 0.05 -18.98
C MET A 99 -24.66 -0.28 -18.16
N LEU A 100 -24.51 -0.59 -16.88
CA LEU A 100 -25.60 -0.89 -16.00
C LEU A 100 -26.30 0.40 -15.56
N HIS A 101 -27.65 0.42 -15.68
CA HIS A 101 -28.44 1.53 -15.13
C HIS A 101 -28.14 1.68 -13.62
N GLU A 102 -28.04 2.91 -13.13
CA GLU A 102 -27.65 3.24 -11.74
C GLU A 102 -28.43 2.46 -10.69
N TRP A 103 -29.78 2.35 -10.85
CA TRP A 103 -30.63 1.58 -9.93
C TRP A 103 -30.32 0.08 -9.93
N SER A 104 -29.98 -0.47 -11.10
CA SER A 104 -29.63 -1.90 -11.21
C SER A 104 -28.31 -2.18 -10.52
N LEU A 105 -27.31 -1.32 -10.71
CA LEU A 105 -26.00 -1.46 -10.07
C LEU A 105 -26.11 -1.24 -8.56
N LEU A 106 -26.87 -0.24 -8.12
CA LEU A 106 -27.16 -0.02 -6.71
C LEU A 106 -27.82 -1.25 -6.07
N ALA A 107 -28.82 -1.84 -6.71
CA ALA A 107 -29.48 -3.05 -6.25
C ALA A 107 -28.50 -4.24 -6.13
N ILE A 108 -27.61 -4.40 -7.11
CA ILE A 108 -26.56 -5.43 -7.09
C ILE A 108 -25.62 -5.21 -5.90
N ILE A 109 -25.12 -3.99 -5.69
CA ILE A 109 -24.23 -3.67 -4.57
C ILE A 109 -24.92 -3.95 -3.23
N VAL A 110 -26.15 -3.55 -3.06
CA VAL A 110 -26.93 -3.79 -1.84
C VAL A 110 -27.17 -5.29 -1.62
N LEU A 111 -27.50 -6.03 -2.67
CA LEU A 111 -27.71 -7.49 -2.58
C LEU A 111 -26.42 -8.22 -2.19
N TRP A 112 -25.30 -7.87 -2.80
CA TRP A 112 -24.00 -8.44 -2.45
C TRP A 112 -23.57 -8.06 -1.03
N ALA A 113 -23.73 -6.80 -0.63
CA ALA A 113 -23.48 -6.35 0.73
C ALA A 113 -24.35 -7.11 1.74
N TRP A 114 -25.65 -7.33 1.42
CA TRP A 114 -26.53 -8.12 2.28
C TRP A 114 -26.08 -9.57 2.39
N ARG A 115 -25.81 -10.20 1.26
CA ARG A 115 -25.40 -11.61 1.21
C ARG A 115 -24.07 -11.86 1.89
N LEU A 116 -23.11 -10.93 1.76
CA LEU A 116 -21.74 -11.07 2.26
C LEU A 116 -21.55 -10.52 3.68
N ALA A 117 -22.08 -9.34 3.97
CA ALA A 117 -21.79 -8.59 5.19
C ALA A 117 -23.02 -8.40 6.11
N GLY A 118 -24.23 -8.77 5.65
CA GLY A 118 -25.46 -8.70 6.42
C GLY A 118 -26.23 -7.38 6.27
N ARG A 119 -27.42 -7.33 6.91
CA ARG A 119 -28.42 -6.26 6.69
C ARG A 119 -27.89 -4.85 7.01
N ARG A 120 -27.11 -4.69 8.07
CA ARG A 120 -26.61 -3.37 8.49
C ARG A 120 -25.67 -2.77 7.42
N VAL A 121 -24.77 -3.58 6.89
CA VAL A 121 -23.83 -3.15 5.84
C VAL A 121 -24.59 -2.91 4.53
N ALA A 122 -25.58 -3.72 4.19
CA ALA A 122 -26.41 -3.52 3.00
C ALA A 122 -27.15 -2.17 3.03
N ILE A 123 -27.79 -1.83 4.15
CA ILE A 123 -28.48 -0.54 4.32
C ILE A 123 -27.49 0.61 4.21
N PHE A 124 -26.34 0.51 4.89
CA PHE A 124 -25.31 1.53 4.81
C PHE A 124 -24.77 1.70 3.38
N SER A 125 -24.46 0.61 2.69
CA SER A 125 -23.95 0.65 1.31
C SER A 125 -24.97 1.24 0.35
N GLY A 126 -26.25 0.87 0.50
CA GLY A 126 -27.33 1.44 -0.30
C GLY A 126 -27.51 2.95 -0.07
N ALA A 127 -27.53 3.38 1.19
CA ALA A 127 -27.64 4.79 1.54
C ALA A 127 -26.43 5.61 1.04
N ALA A 128 -25.23 5.08 1.21
CA ALA A 128 -24.00 5.73 0.75
C ALA A 128 -23.97 5.88 -0.77
N MET A 129 -24.24 4.80 -1.52
CA MET A 129 -24.25 4.84 -2.99
C MET A 129 -25.37 5.72 -3.53
N TYR A 130 -26.54 5.68 -2.93
CA TYR A 130 -27.66 6.57 -3.27
C TYR A 130 -27.28 8.04 -3.05
N PHE A 131 -26.66 8.34 -1.92
CA PHE A 131 -26.18 9.70 -1.62
C PHE A 131 -25.13 10.18 -2.63
N ILE A 132 -24.21 9.31 -3.07
CA ILE A 132 -23.23 9.61 -4.13
C ILE A 132 -23.95 9.96 -5.45
N GLY A 133 -25.00 9.22 -5.80
CA GLY A 133 -25.83 9.53 -6.97
C GLY A 133 -26.51 10.90 -6.84
N MET A 134 -27.06 11.25 -5.67
CA MET A 134 -27.66 12.57 -5.42
C MET A 134 -26.67 13.72 -5.57
N LEU A 135 -25.37 13.49 -5.27
CA LEU A 135 -24.30 14.48 -5.45
C LEU A 135 -23.88 14.65 -6.94
N GLY A 136 -24.44 13.84 -7.87
CA GLY A 136 -24.06 13.87 -9.29
C GLY A 136 -22.67 13.31 -9.57
N LEU A 137 -22.07 12.55 -8.64
CA LEU A 137 -20.72 12.01 -8.74
C LEU A 137 -20.71 10.51 -9.09
N TRP A 138 -21.83 9.96 -9.58
CA TRP A 138 -21.98 8.54 -9.88
C TRP A 138 -20.96 8.03 -10.88
N GLU A 139 -20.85 8.65 -12.05
CA GLU A 139 -19.93 8.24 -13.12
C GLU A 139 -18.47 8.30 -12.64
N LEU A 140 -18.09 9.38 -11.96
CA LEU A 140 -16.75 9.54 -11.41
C LEU A 140 -16.45 8.50 -10.32
N CYS A 141 -17.47 8.12 -9.55
CA CYS A 141 -17.37 7.03 -8.58
C CYS A 141 -17.12 5.69 -9.29
N MET A 142 -17.82 5.40 -10.36
CA MET A 142 -17.64 4.16 -11.14
C MET A 142 -16.26 4.10 -11.79
N SER A 143 -15.78 5.19 -12.40
CA SER A 143 -14.42 5.30 -12.92
C SER A 143 -13.38 5.06 -11.81
N THR A 144 -13.58 5.61 -10.62
CA THR A 144 -12.70 5.39 -9.47
C THR A 144 -12.71 3.93 -9.02
N LEU A 145 -13.89 3.31 -8.96
CA LEU A 145 -14.02 1.89 -8.63
C LEU A 145 -13.32 1.00 -9.66
N ALA A 146 -13.41 1.34 -10.95
CA ALA A 146 -12.71 0.63 -12.01
C ALA A 146 -11.19 0.74 -11.88
N LEU A 147 -10.66 1.94 -11.59
CA LEU A 147 -9.24 2.14 -11.32
C LEU A 147 -8.74 1.30 -10.14
N ILE A 148 -9.46 1.35 -9.02
CA ILE A 148 -9.12 0.60 -7.80
C ILE A 148 -9.22 -0.90 -8.06
N ALA A 149 -10.31 -1.38 -8.65
CA ALA A 149 -10.51 -2.79 -8.95
C ALA A 149 -9.40 -3.33 -9.84
N THR A 150 -9.03 -2.60 -10.90
CA THR A 150 -7.93 -2.95 -11.80
C THR A 150 -6.61 -3.03 -11.04
N ALA A 151 -6.28 -2.02 -10.25
CA ALA A 151 -5.05 -1.99 -9.47
C ALA A 151 -4.98 -3.15 -8.47
N VAL A 152 -6.08 -3.43 -7.76
CA VAL A 152 -6.18 -4.53 -6.80
C VAL A 152 -6.07 -5.87 -7.50
N LEU A 153 -6.75 -6.09 -8.63
CA LEU A 153 -6.66 -7.34 -9.39
C LEU A 153 -5.23 -7.62 -9.84
N ILE A 154 -4.54 -6.64 -10.41
CA ILE A 154 -3.15 -6.79 -10.82
C ILE A 154 -2.25 -7.03 -9.60
N SER A 155 -2.44 -6.27 -8.53
CA SER A 155 -1.67 -6.44 -7.28
C SER A 155 -1.86 -7.83 -6.68
N MET A 156 -3.08 -8.40 -6.74
CA MET A 156 -3.36 -9.75 -6.26
C MET A 156 -2.77 -10.81 -7.19
N ALA A 157 -2.92 -10.63 -8.51
CA ALA A 157 -2.39 -11.54 -9.51
C ALA A 157 -0.85 -11.69 -9.41
N MET A 158 -0.16 -10.64 -9.00
CA MET A 158 1.29 -10.66 -8.75
C MET A 158 1.60 -11.01 -7.28
N GLY A 159 0.93 -10.38 -6.33
CA GLY A 159 1.25 -10.43 -4.91
C GLY A 159 1.02 -11.80 -4.28
N ILE A 160 -0.07 -12.48 -4.63
CA ILE A 160 -0.37 -13.81 -4.08
C ILE A 160 0.66 -14.85 -4.54
N PRO A 161 0.98 -15.01 -5.85
CA PRO A 161 2.01 -15.94 -6.28
C PRO A 161 3.39 -15.64 -5.69
N ILE A 162 3.80 -14.36 -5.67
CA ILE A 162 5.08 -13.95 -5.07
C ILE A 162 5.09 -14.27 -3.56
N GLY A 163 3.99 -14.03 -2.86
CA GLY A 163 3.83 -14.37 -1.45
C GLY A 163 3.92 -15.87 -1.18
N ILE A 164 3.34 -16.70 -2.05
CA ILE A 164 3.44 -18.17 -1.99
C ILE A 164 4.89 -18.61 -2.20
N LEU A 165 5.59 -18.09 -3.20
CA LEU A 165 7.00 -18.39 -3.47
C LEU A 165 7.89 -17.98 -2.28
N ALA A 166 7.66 -16.80 -1.71
CA ALA A 166 8.36 -16.33 -0.52
C ALA A 166 8.09 -17.21 0.72
N ALA A 167 6.87 -17.75 0.85
CA ALA A 167 6.53 -18.65 1.94
C ALA A 167 7.27 -20.00 1.85
N ARG A 168 7.53 -20.48 0.64
CA ARG A 168 8.19 -21.77 0.37
C ARG A 168 9.72 -21.72 0.41
N SER A 169 10.32 -20.52 0.26
CA SER A 169 11.78 -20.38 0.18
C SER A 169 12.25 -19.20 0.99
N ASP A 170 13.12 -19.48 1.98
CA ASP A 170 13.75 -18.44 2.78
C ASP A 170 14.69 -17.55 1.95
N ARG A 171 15.30 -18.10 0.91
CA ARG A 171 16.13 -17.31 -0.01
C ARG A 171 15.29 -16.27 -0.74
N ILE A 172 14.15 -16.67 -1.30
CA ILE A 172 13.22 -15.77 -1.98
C ILE A 172 12.68 -14.73 -1.00
N ASN A 173 12.25 -15.16 0.19
CA ASN A 173 11.76 -14.27 1.23
C ASN A 173 12.78 -13.19 1.61
N ASN A 174 14.03 -13.60 1.84
CA ASN A 174 15.10 -12.68 2.25
C ASN A 174 15.53 -11.71 1.14
N THR A 175 15.36 -12.11 -0.13
CA THR A 175 15.62 -11.23 -1.29
C THR A 175 14.47 -10.25 -1.56
N ILE A 176 13.23 -10.72 -1.44
CA ILE A 176 12.03 -9.86 -1.72
C ILE A 176 11.77 -8.88 -0.58
N ARG A 177 12.04 -9.25 0.67
CA ARG A 177 11.73 -8.43 1.84
C ARG A 177 12.33 -7.02 1.77
N PRO A 178 13.63 -6.80 1.47
CA PRO A 178 14.18 -5.45 1.31
C PRO A 178 13.49 -4.64 0.19
N VAL A 179 13.13 -5.30 -0.92
CA VAL A 179 12.41 -4.65 -2.02
C VAL A 179 11.04 -4.15 -1.56
N LEU A 180 10.29 -5.00 -0.85
CA LEU A 180 9.00 -4.61 -0.28
C LEU A 180 9.13 -3.51 0.79
N ASP A 181 10.24 -3.51 1.55
CA ASP A 181 10.52 -2.46 2.54
C ASP A 181 10.78 -1.12 1.84
N VAL A 182 11.58 -1.08 0.79
CA VAL A 182 11.81 0.11 -0.04
C VAL A 182 10.48 0.60 -0.64
N MET A 183 9.70 -0.31 -1.24
CA MET A 183 8.38 0.02 -1.81
C MET A 183 7.40 0.63 -0.79
N GLN A 184 7.52 0.38 0.50
CA GLN A 184 6.62 0.96 1.51
C GLN A 184 7.19 2.21 2.20
N THR A 185 8.49 2.43 2.12
CA THR A 185 9.14 3.59 2.73
C THR A 185 9.25 4.78 1.79
N MET A 186 9.22 4.54 0.47
CA MET A 186 9.24 5.62 -0.51
C MET A 186 7.96 6.45 -0.48
N PRO A 187 8.03 7.78 -0.58
CA PRO A 187 6.85 8.63 -0.73
C PRO A 187 6.02 8.23 -1.95
N ALA A 188 4.69 8.19 -1.78
CA ALA A 188 3.78 7.66 -2.80
C ALA A 188 3.90 8.34 -4.18
N PHE A 189 4.17 9.64 -4.23
CA PHE A 189 4.31 10.34 -5.53
C PHE A 189 5.60 10.04 -6.27
N VAL A 190 6.61 9.47 -5.64
CA VAL A 190 7.84 9.07 -6.35
C VAL A 190 7.53 8.00 -7.41
N TYR A 191 6.50 7.17 -7.19
CA TYR A 191 6.05 6.16 -8.15
C TYR A 191 5.38 6.73 -9.40
N LEU A 192 4.89 7.97 -9.32
CA LEU A 192 4.24 8.60 -10.48
C LEU A 192 5.26 8.90 -11.59
N ILE A 193 6.50 9.21 -11.23
CA ILE A 193 7.54 9.58 -12.20
C ILE A 193 7.83 8.42 -13.16
N PRO A 194 8.29 7.24 -12.71
CA PRO A 194 8.53 6.11 -13.61
C PRO A 194 7.25 5.62 -14.29
N ALA A 195 6.08 5.69 -13.62
CA ALA A 195 4.83 5.29 -14.23
C ALA A 195 4.50 6.16 -15.45
N VAL A 196 4.71 7.49 -15.37
CA VAL A 196 4.52 8.40 -16.52
C VAL A 196 5.56 8.15 -17.60
N MET A 197 6.80 7.91 -17.24
CA MET A 197 7.87 7.66 -18.22
C MET A 197 7.61 6.39 -19.04
N PHE A 198 7.15 5.31 -18.41
CA PHE A 198 6.89 4.04 -19.10
C PHE A 198 5.53 4.00 -19.82
N PHE A 199 4.48 4.62 -19.27
CA PHE A 199 3.10 4.43 -19.72
C PHE A 199 2.44 5.71 -20.24
N GLY A 200 3.09 6.88 -20.14
CA GLY A 200 2.53 8.18 -20.51
C GLY A 200 1.63 8.78 -19.42
N LEU A 201 0.73 9.69 -19.77
CA LEU A 201 -0.23 10.31 -18.85
C LEU A 201 -1.59 9.59 -18.92
N GLY A 202 -2.36 9.62 -17.83
CA GLY A 202 -3.74 9.15 -17.77
C GLY A 202 -3.98 8.00 -16.79
N ASN A 203 -5.04 7.20 -17.02
CA ASN A 203 -5.50 6.17 -16.10
C ASN A 203 -4.51 5.00 -15.97
N VAL A 204 -3.87 4.57 -17.06
CA VAL A 204 -2.96 3.41 -17.03
C VAL A 204 -1.76 3.64 -16.11
N PRO A 205 -0.97 4.73 -16.25
CA PRO A 205 0.12 4.99 -15.32
C PRO A 205 -0.37 5.20 -13.88
N GLY A 206 -1.57 5.77 -13.69
CA GLY A 206 -2.21 5.86 -12.37
C GLY A 206 -2.45 4.49 -11.74
N VAL A 207 -2.99 3.53 -12.50
CA VAL A 207 -3.15 2.13 -12.08
C VAL A 207 -1.80 1.50 -11.77
N MET A 208 -0.79 1.65 -12.64
CA MET A 208 0.53 1.02 -12.46
C MET A 208 1.26 1.55 -11.22
N ALA A 209 1.25 2.87 -11.00
CA ALA A 209 1.80 3.48 -9.79
C ALA A 209 1.08 2.93 -8.54
N THR A 210 -0.25 2.80 -8.61
CA THR A 210 -1.06 2.23 -7.53
C THR A 210 -0.71 0.76 -7.27
N VAL A 211 -0.51 -0.06 -8.31
CA VAL A 211 -0.09 -1.46 -8.19
C VAL A 211 1.22 -1.56 -7.43
N ILE A 212 2.24 -0.79 -7.82
CA ILE A 212 3.55 -0.82 -7.16
C ILE A 212 3.42 -0.41 -5.68
N PHE A 213 2.67 0.64 -5.39
CA PHE A 213 2.49 1.14 -4.02
C PHE A 213 1.68 0.19 -3.14
N ALA A 214 0.62 -0.44 -3.68
CA ALA A 214 -0.35 -1.19 -2.92
C ALA A 214 -0.12 -2.72 -2.90
N ALA A 215 0.78 -3.26 -3.73
CA ALA A 215 1.06 -4.70 -3.78
C ALA A 215 1.80 -5.28 -2.55
N PRO A 216 2.69 -4.59 -1.84
CA PRO A 216 3.47 -5.17 -0.76
C PRO A 216 2.67 -5.88 0.34
N PRO A 217 1.53 -5.37 0.84
CA PRO A 217 0.71 -6.09 1.82
C PRO A 217 0.20 -7.43 1.32
N ALA A 218 -0.18 -7.52 0.04
CA ALA A 218 -0.63 -8.78 -0.55
C ALA A 218 0.46 -9.85 -0.50
N VAL A 219 1.70 -9.48 -0.86
CA VAL A 219 2.86 -10.39 -0.78
C VAL A 219 3.13 -10.79 0.67
N ARG A 220 3.23 -9.80 1.57
CA ARG A 220 3.61 -10.05 2.97
C ARG A 220 2.60 -10.88 3.72
N LEU A 221 1.31 -10.54 3.61
CA LEU A 221 0.27 -11.23 4.34
C LEU A 221 -0.05 -12.62 3.77
N THR A 222 0.17 -12.84 2.46
CA THR A 222 0.13 -14.17 1.87
C THR A 222 1.29 -15.02 2.40
N ASN A 223 2.51 -14.52 2.38
CA ASN A 223 3.69 -15.21 2.93
C ASN A 223 3.50 -15.54 4.42
N LEU A 224 3.11 -14.54 5.21
CA LEU A 224 2.88 -14.69 6.65
C LEU A 224 1.79 -15.72 6.95
N GLY A 225 0.65 -15.63 6.24
CA GLY A 225 -0.46 -16.55 6.43
C GLY A 225 -0.10 -18.00 6.17
N ILE A 226 0.68 -18.27 5.12
CA ILE A 226 1.14 -19.64 4.80
C ILE A 226 2.15 -20.12 5.85
N ARG A 227 3.09 -19.30 6.29
CA ARG A 227 4.11 -19.67 7.29
C ARG A 227 3.52 -19.84 8.70
N GLN A 228 2.39 -19.24 9.00
CA GLN A 228 1.69 -19.36 10.29
C GLN A 228 0.80 -20.60 10.39
N VAL A 229 0.65 -21.39 9.34
CA VAL A 229 -0.07 -22.67 9.42
C VAL A 229 0.63 -23.59 10.42
N PRO A 230 -0.10 -24.16 11.39
CA PRO A 230 0.47 -25.06 12.39
C PRO A 230 1.27 -26.20 11.75
N LYS A 231 2.49 -26.41 12.25
CA LYS A 231 3.40 -27.43 11.71
C LYS A 231 2.81 -28.85 11.81
N ASP A 232 2.07 -29.12 12.88
CA ASP A 232 1.43 -30.41 13.10
C ASP A 232 0.47 -30.78 11.96
N LEU A 233 -0.25 -29.78 11.40
CA LEU A 233 -1.14 -30.01 10.24
C LEU A 233 -0.36 -30.26 8.95
N VAL A 234 0.80 -29.62 8.81
CA VAL A 234 1.69 -29.81 7.67
C VAL A 234 2.32 -31.21 7.72
N GLU A 235 2.82 -31.62 8.90
CA GLU A 235 3.42 -32.93 9.14
C GLU A 235 2.38 -34.07 8.98
N ALA A 236 1.18 -33.87 9.51
CA ALA A 236 0.07 -34.80 9.30
C ALA A 236 -0.23 -34.98 7.79
N GLY A 237 -0.30 -33.88 7.04
CA GLY A 237 -0.51 -33.93 5.58
C GLY A 237 0.56 -34.75 4.86
N HIS A 238 1.84 -34.59 5.23
CA HIS A 238 2.93 -35.37 4.68
C HIS A 238 2.83 -36.87 5.07
N THR A 239 2.49 -37.15 6.34
CA THR A 239 2.31 -38.51 6.84
C THR A 239 1.21 -39.27 6.10
N PHE A 240 0.14 -38.58 5.70
CA PHE A 240 -0.94 -39.12 4.86
C PHE A 240 -0.59 -39.17 3.36
N GLY A 241 0.66 -38.90 2.97
CA GLY A 241 1.14 -39.01 1.60
C GLY A 241 0.74 -37.88 0.68
N SER A 242 0.37 -36.70 1.23
CA SER A 242 0.10 -35.50 0.42
C SER A 242 1.37 -35.02 -0.27
N THR A 243 1.28 -34.68 -1.56
CA THR A 243 2.34 -33.96 -2.26
C THR A 243 2.39 -32.51 -1.79
N ASP A 244 3.54 -31.82 -1.96
CA ASP A 244 3.70 -30.40 -1.60
C ASP A 244 2.65 -29.50 -2.24
N PHE A 245 2.22 -29.81 -3.47
CA PHE A 245 1.17 -29.08 -4.16
C PHE A 245 -0.20 -29.30 -3.51
N GLN A 246 -0.52 -30.55 -3.17
CA GLN A 246 -1.75 -30.87 -2.46
C GLN A 246 -1.79 -30.22 -1.07
N LEU A 247 -0.67 -30.25 -0.37
CA LEU A 247 -0.53 -29.62 0.95
C LEU A 247 -0.75 -28.11 0.86
N LEU A 248 -0.16 -27.44 -0.15
CA LEU A 248 -0.37 -26.01 -0.36
C LEU A 248 -1.86 -25.70 -0.60
N PHE A 249 -2.48 -26.33 -1.59
CA PHE A 249 -3.82 -25.94 -2.04
C PHE A 249 -4.94 -26.46 -1.14
N LYS A 250 -4.77 -27.64 -0.50
CA LYS A 250 -5.81 -28.27 0.33
C LYS A 250 -5.71 -27.93 1.81
N VAL A 251 -4.52 -27.55 2.30
CA VAL A 251 -4.28 -27.30 3.72
C VAL A 251 -3.82 -25.87 3.97
N GLN A 252 -2.66 -25.47 3.38
CA GLN A 252 -2.04 -24.22 3.74
C GLN A 252 -2.82 -22.98 3.24
N LEU A 253 -3.23 -22.94 1.97
CA LEU A 253 -3.98 -21.81 1.41
C LEU A 253 -5.34 -21.60 2.08
N PRO A 254 -6.17 -22.63 2.32
CA PRO A 254 -7.42 -22.45 3.05
C PRO A 254 -7.23 -21.93 4.46
N LEU A 255 -6.21 -22.39 5.19
CA LEU A 255 -5.89 -21.91 6.53
C LEU A 255 -5.27 -20.52 6.53
N ALA A 256 -4.53 -20.15 5.48
CA ALA A 256 -3.95 -18.83 5.28
C ALA A 256 -4.97 -17.77 4.77
N LEU A 257 -6.14 -18.21 4.29
CA LEU A 257 -7.16 -17.35 3.66
C LEU A 257 -7.50 -16.10 4.50
N PRO A 258 -7.68 -16.16 5.83
CA PRO A 258 -7.95 -14.96 6.63
C PRO A 258 -6.81 -13.91 6.55
N SER A 259 -5.56 -14.36 6.51
CA SER A 259 -4.40 -13.47 6.38
C SER A 259 -4.29 -12.91 4.95
N ILE A 260 -4.56 -13.71 3.94
CA ILE A 260 -4.61 -13.29 2.53
C ILE A 260 -5.70 -12.22 2.34
N MET A 261 -6.90 -12.44 2.90
CA MET A 261 -8.00 -11.48 2.85
C MET A 261 -7.67 -10.17 3.56
N ALA A 262 -6.92 -10.21 4.66
CA ALA A 262 -6.40 -9.02 5.31
C ALA A 262 -5.42 -8.27 4.39
N GLY A 263 -4.59 -8.99 3.63
CA GLY A 263 -3.71 -8.43 2.60
C GLY A 263 -4.49 -7.73 1.49
N ILE A 264 -5.53 -8.37 0.97
CA ILE A 264 -6.43 -7.81 -0.04
C ILE A 264 -7.08 -6.51 0.49
N ASN A 265 -7.62 -6.53 1.70
CA ASN A 265 -8.25 -5.35 2.29
C ASN A 265 -7.26 -4.19 2.45
N GLN A 266 -6.04 -4.47 2.90
CA GLN A 266 -5.00 -3.44 3.02
C GLN A 266 -4.58 -2.89 1.65
N THR A 267 -4.48 -3.73 0.63
CA THR A 267 -4.21 -3.31 -0.76
C THR A 267 -5.31 -2.39 -1.28
N ILE A 268 -6.59 -2.70 -1.03
CA ILE A 268 -7.72 -1.84 -1.42
C ILE A 268 -7.61 -0.46 -0.76
N MET A 269 -7.31 -0.41 0.55
CA MET A 269 -7.17 0.86 1.27
C MET A 269 -6.01 1.71 0.75
N LEU A 270 -4.86 1.08 0.46
CA LEU A 270 -3.72 1.77 -0.15
C LEU A 270 -4.04 2.26 -1.57
N SER A 271 -4.78 1.47 -2.36
CA SER A 271 -5.22 1.87 -3.70
C SER A 271 -6.14 3.09 -3.66
N LEU A 272 -7.06 3.15 -2.69
CA LEU A 272 -7.91 4.33 -2.46
C LEU A 272 -7.10 5.58 -2.12
N SER A 273 -6.05 5.43 -1.31
CA SER A 273 -5.16 6.55 -0.96
C SER A 273 -4.41 7.09 -2.18
N MET A 274 -4.12 6.25 -3.18
CA MET A 274 -3.44 6.64 -4.42
C MET A 274 -4.33 7.36 -5.44
N VAL A 275 -5.67 7.26 -5.32
CA VAL A 275 -6.60 7.83 -6.31
C VAL A 275 -6.39 9.34 -6.51
N VAL A 276 -6.19 10.09 -5.42
CA VAL A 276 -5.97 11.55 -5.50
C VAL A 276 -4.60 11.87 -6.08
N LEU A 277 -3.58 11.08 -5.72
CA LEU A 277 -2.22 11.27 -6.25
C LEU A 277 -2.15 10.92 -7.74
N ALA A 278 -2.84 9.87 -8.18
CA ALA A 278 -2.93 9.49 -9.59
C ALA A 278 -3.56 10.61 -10.45
N ALA A 279 -4.44 11.42 -9.88
CA ALA A 279 -5.02 12.56 -10.58
C ALA A 279 -3.97 13.62 -10.99
N MET A 280 -2.84 13.71 -10.30
CA MET A 280 -1.72 14.61 -10.68
C MET A 280 -1.10 14.24 -12.03
N ILE A 281 -1.25 12.99 -12.45
CA ILE A 281 -0.77 12.48 -13.76
C ILE A 281 -1.93 12.23 -14.74
N ALA A 282 -2.99 13.02 -14.59
CA ALA A 282 -4.18 13.00 -15.43
C ALA A 282 -5.03 11.71 -15.35
N ALA A 283 -4.98 10.97 -14.26
CA ALA A 283 -5.98 9.92 -14.01
C ALA A 283 -7.34 10.54 -13.69
N GLY A 284 -8.41 9.87 -14.15
CA GLY A 284 -9.80 10.32 -14.00
C GLY A 284 -10.40 9.99 -12.61
N GLY A 285 -11.74 10.03 -12.55
CA GLY A 285 -12.52 9.66 -11.37
C GLY A 285 -12.58 10.74 -10.28
N LEU A 286 -13.00 10.34 -9.07
CA LEU A 286 -13.18 11.22 -7.90
C LEU A 286 -11.89 11.93 -7.47
N GLY A 287 -10.74 11.29 -7.65
CA GLY A 287 -9.45 11.90 -7.33
C GLY A 287 -9.20 13.18 -8.12
N ARG A 288 -9.62 13.22 -9.37
CA ARG A 288 -9.53 14.41 -10.22
C ARG A 288 -10.36 15.57 -9.67
N GLU A 289 -11.55 15.30 -9.14
CA GLU A 289 -12.40 16.32 -8.52
C GLU A 289 -11.72 16.94 -7.29
N VAL A 290 -11.13 16.11 -6.43
CA VAL A 290 -10.37 16.60 -5.27
C VAL A 290 -9.16 17.42 -5.71
N TYR A 291 -8.42 16.95 -6.72
CA TYR A 291 -7.25 17.64 -7.24
C TYR A 291 -7.59 19.00 -7.87
N MET A 292 -8.67 19.05 -8.65
CA MET A 292 -9.17 20.30 -9.25
C MET A 292 -9.67 21.29 -8.18
N ALA A 293 -10.40 20.80 -7.19
CA ALA A 293 -10.86 21.60 -6.07
C ALA A 293 -9.69 22.22 -5.26
N LEU A 294 -8.62 21.43 -5.06
CA LEU A 294 -7.41 21.92 -4.41
C LEU A 294 -6.73 23.04 -5.22
N GLY A 295 -6.63 22.87 -6.55
CA GLY A 295 -6.02 23.87 -7.44
C GLY A 295 -6.83 25.16 -7.54
N GLN A 296 -8.16 25.09 -7.38
CA GLN A 296 -9.09 26.23 -7.42
C GLN A 296 -9.41 26.81 -6.04
N VAL A 297 -8.91 26.16 -4.95
CA VAL A 297 -9.24 26.50 -3.54
C VAL A 297 -10.77 26.44 -3.30
N ASP A 298 -11.47 25.54 -4.02
CA ASP A 298 -12.90 25.30 -3.86
C ASP A 298 -13.17 24.28 -2.75
N ILE A 299 -13.42 24.83 -1.54
CA ILE A 299 -13.65 24.02 -0.33
C ILE A 299 -14.90 23.15 -0.48
N GLY A 300 -15.96 23.68 -1.09
CA GLY A 300 -17.23 22.95 -1.23
C GLY A 300 -17.08 21.72 -2.11
N ARG A 301 -16.51 21.90 -3.30
CA ARG A 301 -16.23 20.83 -4.25
C ARG A 301 -15.27 19.78 -3.66
N GLY A 302 -14.20 20.25 -3.01
CA GLY A 302 -13.22 19.36 -2.35
C GLY A 302 -13.84 18.53 -1.23
N PHE A 303 -14.70 19.13 -0.40
CA PHE A 303 -15.41 18.43 0.67
C PHE A 303 -16.38 17.35 0.14
N VAL A 304 -17.15 17.68 -0.89
CA VAL A 304 -18.11 16.76 -1.51
C VAL A 304 -17.37 15.57 -2.15
N ALA A 305 -16.32 15.83 -2.95
CA ALA A 305 -15.53 14.77 -3.57
C ALA A 305 -14.78 13.92 -2.54
N GLY A 306 -14.18 14.54 -1.52
CA GLY A 306 -13.51 13.84 -0.43
C GLY A 306 -14.47 12.96 0.39
N THR A 307 -15.66 13.46 0.72
CA THR A 307 -16.70 12.69 1.40
C THR A 307 -17.13 11.48 0.57
N THR A 308 -17.26 11.65 -0.74
CA THR A 308 -17.60 10.56 -1.67
C THR A 308 -16.53 9.46 -1.66
N ILE A 309 -15.24 9.82 -1.69
CA ILE A 309 -14.14 8.85 -1.58
C ILE A 309 -14.22 8.08 -0.24
N VAL A 310 -14.47 8.78 0.86
CA VAL A 310 -14.61 8.14 2.18
C VAL A 310 -15.79 7.17 2.22
N LEU A 311 -16.93 7.53 1.64
CA LEU A 311 -18.10 6.64 1.57
C LEU A 311 -17.79 5.38 0.76
N VAL A 312 -17.16 5.52 -0.40
CA VAL A 312 -16.70 4.38 -1.23
C VAL A 312 -15.72 3.51 -0.46
N ALA A 313 -14.75 4.12 0.24
CA ALA A 313 -13.79 3.41 1.07
C ALA A 313 -14.49 2.58 2.15
N MET A 314 -15.43 3.17 2.87
CA MET A 314 -16.19 2.46 3.91
C MET A 314 -17.04 1.32 3.35
N VAL A 315 -17.68 1.49 2.19
CA VAL A 315 -18.45 0.43 1.53
C VAL A 315 -17.55 -0.75 1.16
N LEU A 316 -16.42 -0.47 0.48
CA LEU A 316 -15.46 -1.51 0.10
C LEU A 316 -14.87 -2.22 1.32
N ASP A 317 -14.46 -1.47 2.34
CA ASP A 317 -13.90 -2.02 3.59
C ASP A 317 -14.87 -2.97 4.28
N ARG A 318 -16.13 -2.56 4.47
CA ARG A 318 -17.13 -3.39 5.14
C ARG A 318 -17.45 -4.68 4.38
N ILE A 319 -17.53 -4.61 3.07
CA ILE A 319 -17.79 -5.79 2.23
C ILE A 319 -16.57 -6.74 2.27
N THR A 320 -15.36 -6.24 2.10
CA THR A 320 -14.15 -7.08 2.04
C THR A 320 -13.78 -7.68 3.40
N GLN A 321 -13.93 -6.94 4.51
CA GLN A 321 -13.73 -7.48 5.86
C GLN A 321 -14.68 -8.65 6.17
N SER A 322 -15.92 -8.56 5.71
CA SER A 322 -16.91 -9.62 5.95
C SER A 322 -16.55 -10.93 5.25
N LEU A 323 -15.92 -10.86 4.08
CA LEU A 323 -15.38 -12.03 3.37
C LEU A 323 -14.28 -12.73 4.17
N GLY A 324 -13.37 -11.94 4.78
CA GLY A 324 -12.29 -12.47 5.62
C GLY A 324 -12.79 -13.15 6.92
N GLN A 325 -13.87 -12.63 7.53
CA GLN A 325 -14.42 -13.21 8.76
C GLN A 325 -15.17 -14.54 8.55
N ARG A 326 -15.77 -14.74 7.37
CA ARG A 326 -16.42 -16.03 7.03
C ARG A 326 -15.40 -17.16 6.89
N GLY A 327 -14.19 -16.88 6.40
CA GLY A 327 -13.10 -17.85 6.38
C GLY A 327 -12.73 -18.37 7.78
N LYS A 328 -12.75 -17.49 8.81
CA LYS A 328 -12.50 -17.90 10.21
C LYS A 328 -13.58 -18.79 10.81
N ARG A 329 -14.84 -18.59 10.47
CA ARG A 329 -15.96 -19.41 10.99
C ARG A 329 -15.99 -20.81 10.37
N GLY A 330 -15.53 -20.97 9.13
CA GLY A 330 -15.42 -22.28 8.48
C GLY A 330 -14.30 -23.14 9.06
N THR A 331 -13.21 -22.54 9.50
CA THR A 331 -12.06 -23.23 10.12
C THR A 331 -12.23 -23.57 11.60
N SER A 332 -13.14 -22.92 12.32
CA SER A 332 -13.47 -23.25 13.72
C SER A 332 -14.54 -24.33 13.86
N ALA A 333 -15.08 -24.83 12.77
CA ALA A 333 -16.09 -25.91 12.74
C ALA A 333 -15.53 -27.27 12.23
N LEU A 334 -14.23 -27.33 11.96
CA LEU A 334 -13.44 -28.55 11.71
C LEU A 334 -12.50 -28.82 12.89
#